data_19715814b5aa803286cd0bb700e17f0b
#
_entry.id   19715814b5aa803286cd0bb700e17f0b
#
_cell.length_a   1.000
_cell.length_b   1.000
_cell.length_c   1.000
_cell.angle_alpha   90.00
_cell.angle_beta   90.00
_cell.angle_gamma   90.00
#
_symmetry.space_group_name_H-M   'P 1'
#
loop_
_entity.id
_entity.type
_entity.pdbx_description
1 polymer ?
#
loop_
_entity_poly.entity_id
_entity_poly.type
_entity_poly.pdbx_seq_one_letter_code
_entity_poly.pdbx_strand_id
1 'polypeptide(L)'
;VRFVCRNFGLSDLPRRGLAPQEAPLEVVLLDIEAELSVRENERVLWREEQFPVAELAYHLALWLQSPAAGHDDFELDSMQAEKGLIRIVDTRGGWRIGSAFAPDFRTSPVTWDSLVAELRQFDRVVREGVTALGIEPAFIPIP
;
A
#
# COMPACT_ATOMS: atom_id res chain seq x y z
N VAL A 1 9.21 -11.83 -0.14
CA VAL A 1 8.00 -11.14 -0.61
C VAL A 1 8.35 -9.71 -1.03
N ARG A 2 7.74 -9.24 -2.11
CA ARG A 2 7.98 -7.90 -2.63
C ARG A 2 6.68 -7.27 -3.10
N PHE A 3 6.51 -5.98 -2.76
CA PHE A 3 5.51 -5.12 -3.39
C PHE A 3 6.16 -4.41 -4.58
N VAL A 4 5.55 -4.48 -5.75
CA VAL A 4 6.04 -3.81 -6.94
C VAL A 4 4.96 -2.85 -7.45
N CYS A 5 5.32 -1.58 -7.60
CA CYS A 5 4.44 -0.55 -8.13
C CYS A 5 4.93 -0.09 -9.51
N ARG A 6 3.99 0.08 -10.44
CA ARG A 6 4.26 0.56 -11.79
C ARG A 6 3.15 1.50 -12.24
N ASN A 7 3.46 2.34 -13.22
CA ASN A 7 2.47 3.19 -13.89
C ASN A 7 1.71 4.12 -12.93
N PHE A 8 2.46 4.86 -12.11
CA PHE A 8 1.87 5.89 -11.25
C PHE A 8 1.12 6.93 -12.07
N GLY A 9 -0.06 7.32 -11.61
CA GLY A 9 -0.87 8.34 -12.26
C GLY A 9 -1.93 8.91 -11.34
N LEU A 10 -2.59 9.95 -11.83
CA LEU A 10 -3.72 10.58 -11.19
C LEU A 10 -4.99 10.20 -11.96
N SER A 11 -6.02 9.71 -11.27
CA SER A 11 -7.22 9.22 -11.95
C SER A 11 -8.18 10.34 -12.36
N ASP A 12 -8.43 11.32 -11.50
CA ASP A 12 -9.53 12.27 -11.70
C ASP A 12 -9.16 13.75 -11.55
N LEU A 13 -8.19 14.10 -10.71
CA LEU A 13 -7.82 15.51 -10.46
C LEU A 13 -7.53 16.31 -11.73
N PRO A 14 -6.79 15.79 -12.73
CA PRO A 14 -6.55 16.53 -13.97
C PRO A 14 -7.84 16.80 -14.75
N ARG A 15 -8.82 15.90 -14.71
CA ARG A 15 -10.11 16.09 -15.38
C ARG A 15 -10.94 17.21 -14.74
N ARG A 16 -10.79 17.40 -13.44
CA ARG A 16 -11.46 18.45 -12.68
C ARG A 16 -10.75 19.81 -12.81
N GLY A 17 -9.56 19.83 -13.43
CA GLY A 17 -8.74 21.03 -13.50
C GLY A 17 -8.18 21.44 -12.15
N LEU A 18 -8.09 20.51 -11.19
CA LEU A 18 -7.58 20.76 -9.86
C LEU A 18 -6.11 20.36 -9.76
N ALA A 19 -5.29 21.22 -9.18
CA ALA A 19 -3.95 20.85 -8.77
C ALA A 19 -4.02 20.01 -7.48
N PRO A 20 -3.14 19.03 -7.30
CA PRO A 20 -3.13 18.22 -6.07
C PRO A 20 -3.03 19.06 -4.79
N GLN A 21 -2.33 20.18 -4.83
CA GLN A 21 -2.19 21.10 -3.70
C GLN A 21 -3.50 21.78 -3.29
N GLU A 22 -4.46 21.84 -4.19
CA GLU A 22 -5.76 22.46 -3.96
C GLU A 22 -6.82 21.47 -3.46
N ALA A 23 -6.51 20.17 -3.51
CA ALA A 23 -7.45 19.12 -3.16
C ALA A 23 -7.32 18.71 -1.68
N PRO A 24 -8.42 18.29 -1.02
CA PRO A 24 -8.34 17.70 0.31
C PRO A 24 -7.48 16.43 0.31
N LEU A 25 -6.89 16.12 1.46
CA LEU A 25 -6.03 14.94 1.62
C LEU A 25 -6.71 13.65 1.14
N GLU A 26 -7.96 13.44 1.52
CA GLU A 26 -8.72 12.25 1.15
C GLU A 26 -8.82 12.09 -0.36
N VAL A 27 -9.00 13.19 -1.08
CA VAL A 27 -9.09 13.18 -2.54
C VAL A 27 -7.73 12.83 -3.15
N VAL A 28 -6.66 13.42 -2.65
CA VAL A 28 -5.30 13.16 -3.14
C VAL A 28 -4.93 11.69 -2.92
N LEU A 29 -5.19 11.15 -1.73
CA LEU A 29 -4.89 9.75 -1.41
C LEU A 29 -5.58 8.77 -2.37
N LEU A 30 -6.83 9.06 -2.73
CA LEU A 30 -7.60 8.19 -3.61
C LEU A 30 -7.25 8.37 -5.08
N ASP A 31 -6.78 9.55 -5.46
CA ASP A 31 -6.49 9.87 -6.85
C ASP A 31 -5.16 9.31 -7.34
N ILE A 32 -4.22 9.08 -6.44
CA ILE A 32 -2.92 8.50 -6.78
C ILE A 32 -3.06 6.99 -6.90
N GLU A 33 -2.93 6.51 -8.14
CA GLU A 33 -3.06 5.10 -8.45
C GLU A 33 -1.78 4.57 -9.10
N ALA A 34 -1.56 3.27 -8.97
CA ALA A 34 -0.52 2.55 -9.67
C ALA A 34 -0.94 1.09 -9.84
N GLU A 35 -0.28 0.39 -10.73
CA GLU A 35 -0.36 -1.07 -10.75
C GLU A 35 0.41 -1.60 -9.55
N LEU A 36 -0.26 -2.34 -8.70
CA LEU A 36 0.36 -2.99 -7.55
C LEU A 36 0.40 -4.50 -7.77
N SER A 37 1.57 -5.09 -7.60
CA SER A 37 1.70 -6.54 -7.56
C SER A 37 2.43 -6.98 -6.31
N VAL A 38 2.07 -8.15 -5.82
CA VAL A 38 2.78 -8.82 -4.73
C VAL A 38 3.49 -10.02 -5.34
N ARG A 39 4.79 -10.10 -5.14
CA ARG A 39 5.66 -11.11 -5.75
C ARG A 39 6.43 -11.89 -4.70
N GLU A 40 6.72 -13.11 -5.04
CA GLU A 40 7.58 -14.00 -4.25
C GLU A 40 8.42 -14.82 -5.20
N ASN A 41 9.76 -14.71 -5.11
CA ASN A 41 10.71 -15.44 -5.95
C ASN A 41 10.40 -15.31 -7.45
N GLU A 42 10.25 -14.11 -7.97
CA GLU A 42 9.93 -13.80 -9.38
C GLU A 42 8.51 -14.21 -9.81
N ARG A 43 7.74 -14.83 -8.93
CA ARG A 43 6.37 -15.22 -9.20
C ARG A 43 5.41 -14.13 -8.72
N VAL A 44 4.51 -13.70 -9.61
CA VAL A 44 3.42 -12.79 -9.26
C VAL A 44 2.32 -13.59 -8.59
N LEU A 45 2.06 -13.32 -7.31
CA LEU A 45 1.00 -13.97 -6.56
C LEU A 45 -0.33 -13.23 -6.68
N TRP A 46 -0.27 -11.92 -6.86
CA TRP A 46 -1.44 -11.06 -6.92
C TRP A 46 -1.09 -9.78 -7.65
N ARG A 47 -2.06 -9.23 -8.41
CA ARG A 47 -1.88 -7.99 -9.15
C ARG A 47 -3.22 -7.26 -9.28
N GLU A 48 -3.17 -5.94 -9.12
CA GLU A 48 -4.30 -5.03 -9.34
C GLU A 48 -3.81 -3.82 -10.12
N GLU A 49 -4.49 -3.47 -11.23
CA GLU A 49 -3.99 -2.45 -12.14
C GLU A 49 -4.17 -1.02 -11.63
N GLN A 50 -5.29 -0.68 -11.07
CA GLN A 50 -5.59 0.69 -10.62
C GLN A 50 -5.78 0.70 -9.13
N PHE A 51 -4.70 0.53 -8.40
CA PHE A 51 -4.73 0.40 -6.95
C PHE A 51 -4.36 1.73 -6.27
N PRO A 52 -5.08 2.14 -5.21
CA PRO A 52 -4.76 3.37 -4.46
C PRO A 52 -3.53 3.16 -3.57
N VAL A 53 -2.36 3.17 -4.17
CA VAL A 53 -1.10 2.84 -3.48
C VAL A 53 -0.71 3.85 -2.42
N ALA A 54 -1.05 5.14 -2.61
CA ALA A 54 -0.77 6.16 -1.59
C ALA A 54 -1.63 5.97 -0.35
N GLU A 55 -2.88 5.56 -0.52
CA GLU A 55 -3.76 5.23 0.61
C GLU A 55 -3.22 4.01 1.37
N LEU A 56 -2.78 2.98 0.65
CA LEU A 56 -2.17 1.82 1.28
C LEU A 56 -0.92 2.21 2.07
N ALA A 57 -0.03 3.01 1.49
CA ALA A 57 1.18 3.48 2.17
C ALA A 57 0.84 4.29 3.44
N TYR A 58 -0.18 5.14 3.35
CA TYR A 58 -0.67 5.93 4.48
C TYR A 58 -1.11 5.03 5.65
N HIS A 59 -1.97 4.06 5.37
CA HIS A 59 -2.49 3.17 6.42
C HIS A 59 -1.41 2.23 6.97
N LEU A 60 -0.52 1.74 6.13
CA LEU A 60 0.60 0.91 6.59
C LEU A 60 1.55 1.69 7.50
N ALA A 61 1.81 2.96 7.16
CA ALA A 61 2.66 3.80 8.00
C ALA A 61 2.05 3.99 9.39
N LEU A 62 0.75 4.27 9.47
CA LEU A 62 0.06 4.39 10.75
C LEU A 62 0.09 3.07 11.54
N TRP A 63 -0.11 1.96 10.87
CA TRP A 63 -0.05 0.64 11.50
C TRP A 63 1.33 0.35 12.08
N LEU A 64 2.39 0.67 11.33
CA LEU A 64 3.77 0.48 11.79
C LEU A 64 4.14 1.40 12.95
N GLN A 65 3.51 2.57 13.07
CA GLN A 65 3.73 3.50 14.18
C GLN A 65 3.06 3.05 15.47
N SER A 66 2.13 2.11 15.42
CA SER A 66 1.43 1.63 16.60
C SER A 66 2.42 1.01 17.61
N PRO A 67 2.20 1.18 18.94
CA PRO A 67 3.09 0.60 19.95
C PRO A 67 3.23 -0.91 19.78
N ALA A 68 4.46 -1.37 19.88
CA ALA A 68 4.91 -2.68 19.43
C ALA A 68 4.56 -3.89 20.31
N ALA A 69 3.76 -3.75 21.33
CA ALA A 69 3.35 -4.91 22.13
C ALA A 69 2.28 -5.71 21.36
N GLY A 70 2.74 -6.51 20.38
CA GLY A 70 1.86 -7.33 19.56
C GLY A 70 1.05 -6.49 18.58
N HIS A 71 1.56 -6.26 17.37
CA HIS A 71 0.76 -5.66 16.32
C HIS A 71 -0.45 -6.54 16.02
N ASP A 72 -1.62 -5.93 15.95
CA ASP A 72 -2.80 -6.58 15.42
C ASP A 72 -2.63 -6.85 13.92
N ASP A 73 -3.46 -7.72 13.37
CA ASP A 73 -3.48 -7.93 11.92
C ASP A 73 -3.85 -6.63 11.21
N PHE A 74 -3.28 -6.44 10.03
CA PHE A 74 -3.60 -5.31 9.18
C PHE A 74 -4.67 -5.70 8.17
N GLU A 75 -5.67 -4.83 8.00
CA GLU A 75 -6.60 -4.88 6.90
C GLU A 75 -6.72 -3.49 6.29
N LEU A 76 -6.52 -3.40 4.97
CA LEU A 76 -6.77 -2.14 4.28
C LEU A 76 -8.26 -1.84 4.30
N ASP A 77 -8.62 -0.71 4.89
CA ASP A 77 -9.97 -0.17 4.90
C ASP A 77 -10.01 1.02 3.95
N SER A 78 -10.11 0.73 2.66
CA SER A 78 -10.06 1.72 1.61
C SER A 78 -11.43 2.36 1.39
N MET A 79 -11.43 3.65 1.08
CA MET A 79 -12.66 4.36 0.69
C MET A 79 -13.12 3.97 -0.74
N GLN A 80 -12.23 3.42 -1.57
CA GLN A 80 -12.52 3.00 -2.96
C GLN A 80 -12.63 1.49 -3.13
N ALA A 81 -12.06 0.72 -2.20
CA ALA A 81 -11.99 -0.72 -2.30
C ALA A 81 -12.68 -1.35 -1.08
N GLU A 82 -13.12 -2.59 -1.24
CA GLU A 82 -13.69 -3.31 -0.12
C GLU A 82 -12.64 -3.59 0.97
N LYS A 83 -13.09 -3.63 2.22
CA LYS A 83 -12.22 -3.90 3.36
C LYS A 83 -11.53 -5.27 3.23
N GLY A 84 -10.24 -5.28 3.50
CA GLY A 84 -9.47 -6.53 3.47
C GLY A 84 -8.91 -6.89 2.10
N LEU A 85 -8.96 -5.97 1.11
CA LEU A 85 -8.35 -6.21 -0.20
C LEU A 85 -6.85 -6.52 -0.07
N ILE A 86 -6.18 -5.88 0.87
CA ILE A 86 -4.84 -6.29 1.34
C ILE A 86 -4.94 -6.57 2.83
N ARG A 87 -4.44 -7.73 3.22
CA ARG A 87 -4.36 -8.16 4.62
C ARG A 87 -2.94 -8.61 4.95
N ILE A 88 -2.50 -8.29 6.14
CA ILE A 88 -1.23 -8.78 6.68
C ILE A 88 -1.55 -9.41 8.02
N VAL A 89 -1.34 -10.70 8.12
CA VAL A 89 -1.76 -11.47 9.30
C VAL A 89 -0.58 -12.20 9.93
N ASP A 90 -0.57 -12.21 11.26
CA ASP A 90 0.38 -13.00 12.02
C ASP A 90 -0.14 -14.43 12.11
N THR A 91 0.65 -15.34 11.57
CA THR A 91 0.36 -16.76 11.61
C THR A 91 1.38 -17.49 12.46
N ARG A 92 1.12 -18.75 12.78
CA ARG A 92 2.01 -19.56 13.59
C ARG A 92 3.44 -19.64 13.02
N GLY A 93 3.58 -19.58 11.70
CA GLY A 93 4.88 -19.64 11.03
C GLY A 93 5.51 -18.28 10.75
N GLY A 94 4.80 -17.18 11.02
CA GLY A 94 5.22 -15.82 10.73
C GLY A 94 4.14 -15.00 10.04
N TRP A 95 4.53 -13.83 9.54
CA TRP A 95 3.62 -12.89 8.91
C TRP A 95 3.38 -13.23 7.45
N ARG A 96 2.12 -13.18 7.02
CA ARG A 96 1.71 -13.44 5.64
C ARG A 96 0.89 -12.30 5.09
N ILE A 97 1.06 -12.03 3.81
CA ILE A 97 0.26 -11.06 3.06
C ILE A 97 -0.74 -11.83 2.22
N GLY A 98 -1.98 -11.36 2.20
CA GLY A 98 -3.06 -11.97 1.44
C GLY A 98 -4.18 -10.98 1.18
N SER A 99 -5.31 -11.49 0.72
CA SER A 99 -6.53 -10.73 0.50
C SER A 99 -7.74 -11.53 0.97
N ALA A 100 -8.71 -10.84 1.56
CA ALA A 100 -9.98 -11.45 1.92
C ALA A 100 -10.78 -11.90 0.68
N PHE A 101 -10.51 -11.33 -0.49
CA PHE A 101 -11.22 -11.60 -1.75
C PHE A 101 -10.50 -12.56 -2.67
N ALA A 102 -9.31 -13.00 -2.30
CA ALA A 102 -8.52 -13.97 -3.05
C ALA A 102 -7.95 -15.00 -2.07
N PRO A 103 -8.75 -15.99 -1.64
CA PRO A 103 -8.33 -16.94 -0.60
C PRO A 103 -7.07 -17.74 -0.95
N ASP A 104 -6.81 -17.92 -2.25
CA ASP A 104 -5.63 -18.64 -2.72
C ASP A 104 -4.37 -17.77 -2.74
N PHE A 105 -4.53 -16.45 -2.59
CA PHE A 105 -3.41 -15.54 -2.49
C PHE A 105 -2.88 -15.50 -1.06
N ARG A 106 -1.74 -16.11 -0.85
CA ARG A 106 -0.98 -16.03 0.41
C ARG A 106 0.50 -16.08 0.09
N THR A 107 1.25 -15.18 0.72
CA THR A 107 2.70 -15.27 0.68
C THR A 107 3.20 -16.30 1.69
N SER A 108 4.43 -16.77 1.50
CA SER A 108 5.09 -17.57 2.52
C SER A 108 5.32 -16.75 3.79
N PRO A 109 5.32 -17.36 4.98
CA PRO A 109 5.50 -16.61 6.22
C PRO A 109 6.89 -16.00 6.29
N VAL A 110 6.95 -14.76 6.77
CA VAL A 110 8.20 -14.01 6.97
C VAL A 110 8.28 -13.49 8.40
N THR A 111 9.50 -13.19 8.85
CA THR A 111 9.69 -12.56 10.15
C THR A 111 9.16 -11.13 10.15
N TRP A 112 8.89 -10.62 11.35
CA TRP A 112 8.50 -9.20 11.51
C TRP A 112 9.54 -8.25 10.90
N ASP A 113 10.82 -8.48 11.15
CA ASP A 113 11.87 -7.62 10.62
C ASP A 113 11.92 -7.63 9.09
N SER A 114 11.74 -8.79 8.47
CA SER A 114 11.67 -8.90 7.01
C SER A 114 10.44 -8.18 6.45
N LEU A 115 9.30 -8.32 7.12
CA LEU A 115 8.07 -7.63 6.73
C LEU A 115 8.26 -6.11 6.80
N VAL A 116 8.78 -5.60 7.92
CA VAL A 116 9.01 -4.16 8.11
C VAL A 116 9.95 -3.61 7.04
N ALA A 117 11.03 -4.33 6.74
CA ALA A 117 11.96 -3.92 5.68
C ALA A 117 11.26 -3.80 4.32
N GLU A 118 10.39 -4.74 3.99
CA GLU A 118 9.63 -4.69 2.73
C GLU A 118 8.62 -3.55 2.72
N LEU A 119 7.90 -3.33 3.81
CA LEU A 119 6.94 -2.25 3.89
C LEU A 119 7.60 -0.87 3.82
N ARG A 120 8.80 -0.72 4.39
CA ARG A 120 9.59 0.50 4.25
C ARG A 120 10.09 0.71 2.82
N GLN A 121 10.44 -0.36 2.13
CA GLN A 121 10.81 -0.29 0.73
C GLN A 121 9.61 0.12 -0.14
N PHE A 122 8.45 -0.44 0.12
CA PHE A 122 7.21 -0.04 -0.53
C PHE A 122 6.91 1.45 -0.31
N ASP A 123 7.03 1.91 0.94
CA ASP A 123 6.84 3.33 1.27
C ASP A 123 7.77 4.24 0.44
N ARG A 124 9.04 3.88 0.33
CA ARG A 124 10.01 4.65 -0.48
C ARG A 124 9.60 4.70 -1.94
N VAL A 125 9.21 3.58 -2.51
CA VAL A 125 8.78 3.51 -3.91
C VAL A 125 7.54 4.38 -4.15
N VAL A 126 6.58 4.35 -3.24
CA VAL A 126 5.38 5.19 -3.34
C VAL A 126 5.74 6.67 -3.26
N ARG A 127 6.62 7.06 -2.33
CA ARG A 127 7.06 8.46 -2.21
C ARG A 127 7.77 8.94 -3.48
N GLU A 128 8.63 8.12 -4.06
CA GLU A 128 9.30 8.44 -5.33
C GLU A 128 8.29 8.60 -6.46
N GLY A 129 7.30 7.71 -6.55
CA GLY A 129 6.25 7.79 -7.55
C GLY A 129 5.37 9.03 -7.39
N VAL A 130 5.02 9.38 -6.16
CA VAL A 130 4.25 10.59 -5.85
C VAL A 130 5.04 11.84 -6.21
N THR A 131 6.33 11.88 -5.89
CA THR A 131 7.22 12.99 -6.24
C THR A 131 7.33 13.14 -7.76
N ALA A 132 7.41 12.05 -8.49
CA ALA A 132 7.46 12.08 -9.95
C ALA A 132 6.17 12.65 -10.58
N LEU A 133 5.04 12.57 -9.88
CA LEU A 133 3.79 13.20 -10.28
C LEU A 133 3.73 14.71 -9.95
N GLY A 134 4.78 15.26 -9.36
CA GLY A 134 4.82 16.66 -8.95
C GLY A 134 4.12 16.93 -7.61
N ILE A 135 3.91 15.92 -6.80
CA ILE A 135 3.23 16.03 -5.51
C ILE A 135 4.23 15.86 -4.37
N GLU A 136 4.14 16.72 -3.36
CA GLU A 136 4.96 16.60 -2.16
C GLU A 136 4.47 15.41 -1.32
N PRO A 137 5.29 14.38 -1.02
CA PRO A 137 4.83 13.19 -0.32
C PRO A 137 4.70 13.34 1.20
N ALA A 138 4.87 14.54 1.73
CA ALA A 138 4.82 14.79 3.18
C ALA A 138 3.48 14.43 3.84
N PHE A 139 2.40 14.25 3.07
CA PHE A 139 1.11 13.82 3.60
C PHE A 139 1.08 12.35 4.02
N ILE A 140 2.05 11.54 3.58
CA ILE A 140 2.17 10.14 4.00
C ILE A 140 3.00 10.12 5.30
N PRO A 141 2.48 9.58 6.40
CA PRO A 141 3.23 9.47 7.64
C PRO A 141 4.51 8.65 7.45
N ILE A 142 5.52 8.94 8.24
CA ILE A 142 6.75 8.15 8.24
C ILE A 142 6.50 6.85 9.03
N PRO A 143 6.73 5.70 8.41
CA PRO A 143 6.50 4.42 9.05
C PRO A 143 7.49 4.11 10.18
#